data_7bb7ff3cb6584a4ee7ead3aa60408fdb
#
_entry.id   7bb7ff3cb6584a4ee7ead3aa60408fdb
#
_cell.length_a   1.000
_cell.length_b   1.000
_cell.length_c   1.000
_cell.angle_alpha   90.00
_cell.angle_beta   90.00
_cell.angle_gamma   90.00
#
_symmetry.space_group_name_H-M   'P 1'
#
loop_
_entity.id
_entity.type
_entity.pdbx_description
1 polymer ?
#
loop_
_entity_poly.entity_id
_entity_poly.type
_entity_poly.pdbx_seq_one_letter_code
_entity_poly.pdbx_strand_id
1 'polypeptide(L)'
;VLKVFHAARQDVELFHHLTGYVPAPLFDTQLAAMVCGFGDSVGYEKLAARLANAQIDKTLRFTDWARRPLTDKQILYAVADVSHLRPIYDKLCIQLEENGRRSWIDEEMKILTSASTYESPPENAWKRIKVRNGKPRFLAILREVAAWRELEAQRRDVPRNRIVREEALTEIAAHAPSNVDELARVRAISQKLAEGAMGTAILKAVAHALTLDKSCYPSMPERLEKPVGMAPFMDLLKVMLKMRCEQTGVAQKLVATVGDLERFAAGNENSSLLSGWRRELFGDLALALKDGRVALTVLNGHIQVIPQDEEAATLAIPPRRPRRPRRNSNGNSKPAAQEESPPSAED
;
A
#
# COMPACT_ATOMS: atom_id res chain seq x y z
N VAL A 1 17.44 -19.52 3.44
CA VAL A 1 17.09 -18.96 4.76
C VAL A 1 15.89 -18.01 4.57
N LEU A 2 14.86 -18.13 5.44
CA LEU A 2 13.72 -17.21 5.45
C LEU A 2 14.18 -15.82 5.93
N LYS A 3 13.78 -14.78 5.23
CA LYS A 3 14.04 -13.38 5.58
C LYS A 3 12.77 -12.79 6.20
N VAL A 4 12.86 -12.34 7.45
CA VAL A 4 11.72 -11.75 8.17
C VAL A 4 11.90 -10.24 8.21
N PHE A 5 10.88 -9.52 7.75
CA PHE A 5 10.84 -8.06 7.69
C PHE A 5 9.61 -7.50 8.41
N HIS A 6 9.56 -6.19 8.53
CA HIS A 6 8.36 -5.45 8.89
C HIS A 6 8.13 -4.30 7.91
N ALA A 7 7.02 -4.34 7.17
CA ALA A 7 6.71 -3.39 6.08
C ALA A 7 7.76 -3.41 4.95
N ALA A 8 8.13 -4.60 4.49
CA ALA A 8 9.27 -4.90 3.65
C ALA A 8 9.28 -4.26 2.25
N ARG A 9 8.15 -3.74 1.75
CA ARG A 9 8.00 -3.35 0.34
C ARG A 9 9.10 -2.40 -0.15
N GLN A 10 9.46 -1.38 0.65
CA GLN A 10 10.48 -0.41 0.27
C GLN A 10 11.89 -0.99 0.35
N ASP A 11 12.14 -1.84 1.33
CA ASP A 11 13.44 -2.53 1.47
C ASP A 11 13.65 -3.49 0.31
N VAL A 12 12.63 -4.25 -0.08
CA VAL A 12 12.70 -5.18 -1.22
C VAL A 12 12.86 -4.42 -2.55
N GLU A 13 12.19 -3.26 -2.71
CA GLU A 13 12.39 -2.38 -3.87
C GLU A 13 13.85 -1.94 -3.98
N LEU A 14 14.47 -1.55 -2.85
CA LEU A 14 15.88 -1.18 -2.80
C LEU A 14 16.80 -2.37 -3.12
N PHE A 15 16.55 -3.55 -2.54
CA PHE A 15 17.30 -4.77 -2.87
C PHE A 15 17.22 -5.09 -4.36
N HIS A 16 16.02 -5.06 -4.93
CA HIS A 16 15.81 -5.31 -6.34
C HIS A 16 16.55 -4.29 -7.22
N HIS A 17 16.49 -3.02 -6.85
CA HIS A 17 17.22 -1.96 -7.57
C HIS A 17 18.73 -2.15 -7.55
N LEU A 18 19.30 -2.52 -6.41
CA LEU A 18 20.76 -2.66 -6.23
C LEU A 18 21.32 -3.96 -6.80
N THR A 19 20.54 -5.04 -6.77
CA THR A 19 21.05 -6.39 -7.07
C THR A 19 20.40 -7.06 -8.27
N GLY A 20 19.26 -6.54 -8.75
CA GLY A 20 18.42 -7.19 -9.76
C GLY A 20 17.62 -8.37 -9.22
N TYR A 21 17.73 -8.72 -7.92
CA TYR A 21 17.06 -9.86 -7.31
C TYR A 21 16.09 -9.44 -6.22
N VAL A 22 15.00 -10.20 -6.09
CA VAL A 22 14.08 -10.07 -4.96
C VAL A 22 14.44 -11.12 -3.90
N PRO A 23 14.65 -10.72 -2.63
CA PRO A 23 14.99 -11.67 -1.58
C PRO A 23 13.83 -12.64 -1.31
N ALA A 24 14.05 -13.93 -1.53
CA ALA A 24 13.07 -14.99 -1.28
C ALA A 24 13.75 -16.19 -0.56
N PRO A 25 13.01 -16.99 0.24
CA PRO A 25 11.68 -16.72 0.78
C PRO A 25 11.65 -15.55 1.78
N LEU A 26 10.52 -14.86 1.85
CA LEU A 26 10.33 -13.66 2.67
C LEU A 26 9.05 -13.77 3.51
N PHE A 27 9.04 -13.13 4.68
CA PHE A 27 7.86 -12.98 5.52
C PHE A 27 7.76 -11.54 6.04
N ASP A 28 6.64 -10.88 5.80
CA ASP A 28 6.37 -9.53 6.28
C ASP A 28 5.45 -9.58 7.50
N THR A 29 6.00 -9.20 8.66
CA THR A 29 5.26 -9.20 9.93
C THR A 29 4.15 -8.16 9.98
N GLN A 30 4.21 -7.07 9.18
CA GLN A 30 3.13 -6.10 9.10
C GLN A 30 1.92 -6.68 8.36
N LEU A 31 2.12 -7.32 7.21
CA LEU A 31 1.05 -7.98 6.46
C LEU A 31 0.42 -9.11 7.29
N ALA A 32 1.25 -9.93 7.95
CA ALA A 32 0.76 -10.97 8.84
C ALA A 32 -0.06 -10.41 10.00
N ALA A 33 0.38 -9.32 10.61
CA ALA A 33 -0.37 -8.64 11.67
C ALA A 33 -1.72 -8.07 11.17
N MET A 34 -1.78 -7.57 9.92
CA MET A 34 -3.03 -7.11 9.30
C MET A 34 -4.03 -8.27 9.12
N VAL A 35 -3.57 -9.46 8.80
CA VAL A 35 -4.38 -10.68 8.71
C VAL A 35 -4.81 -11.16 10.10
N CYS A 36 -3.97 -11.01 11.13
CA CYS A 36 -4.19 -11.47 12.50
C CYS A 36 -4.99 -10.49 13.39
N GLY A 37 -5.44 -9.35 12.87
CA GLY A 37 -6.33 -8.45 13.63
C GLY A 37 -5.62 -7.39 14.45
N PHE A 38 -4.39 -7.04 14.12
CA PHE A 38 -3.67 -5.92 14.77
C PHE A 38 -4.01 -4.56 14.17
N GLY A 39 -4.88 -4.51 13.16
CA GLY A 39 -5.34 -3.29 12.50
C GLY A 39 -4.57 -2.94 11.23
N ASP A 40 -4.95 -1.82 10.59
CA ASP A 40 -4.32 -1.35 9.35
C ASP A 40 -2.91 -0.84 9.61
N SER A 41 -1.92 -1.43 8.91
CA SER A 41 -0.53 -0.95 8.87
C SER A 41 0.07 -0.68 10.27
N VAL A 42 -0.09 -1.64 11.19
CA VAL A 42 0.47 -1.51 12.54
C VAL A 42 2.00 -1.31 12.45
N GLY A 43 2.52 -0.32 13.17
CA GLY A 43 3.97 -0.07 13.22
C GLY A 43 4.71 -1.09 14.09
N TYR A 44 5.99 -1.32 13.76
CA TYR A 44 6.87 -2.29 14.40
C TYR A 44 6.89 -2.18 15.93
N GLU A 45 7.05 -0.96 16.47
CA GLU A 45 7.06 -0.72 17.92
C GLU A 45 5.80 -1.25 18.62
N LYS A 46 4.61 -0.92 18.06
CA LYS A 46 3.34 -1.38 18.65
C LYS A 46 3.22 -2.91 18.58
N LEU A 47 3.76 -3.50 17.53
CA LEU A 47 3.77 -4.95 17.36
C LEU A 47 4.77 -5.60 18.33
N ALA A 48 5.97 -5.05 18.47
CA ALA A 48 6.98 -5.47 19.43
C ALA A 48 6.50 -5.37 20.87
N ALA A 49 5.84 -4.27 21.24
CA ALA A 49 5.24 -4.12 22.55
C ALA A 49 4.16 -5.17 22.84
N ARG A 50 3.31 -5.49 21.86
CA ARG A 50 2.22 -6.46 22.03
C ARG A 50 2.67 -7.91 21.99
N LEU A 51 3.60 -8.25 21.11
CA LEU A 51 4.00 -9.63 20.85
C LEU A 51 5.34 -10.00 21.49
N ALA A 52 6.30 -9.08 21.59
CA ALA A 52 7.60 -9.33 22.17
C ALA A 52 7.78 -8.74 23.58
N ASN A 53 6.78 -8.01 24.10
CA ASN A 53 6.86 -7.27 25.37
C ASN A 53 8.08 -6.34 25.43
N ALA A 54 8.44 -5.72 24.30
CA ALA A 54 9.60 -4.87 24.11
C ALA A 54 9.18 -3.41 23.89
N GLN A 55 9.93 -2.50 24.49
CA GLN A 55 9.80 -1.06 24.25
C GLN A 55 10.94 -0.62 23.32
N ILE A 56 10.60 0.06 22.22
CA ILE A 56 11.56 0.55 21.25
C ILE A 56 11.64 2.07 21.37
N ASP A 57 12.87 2.57 21.59
CA ASP A 57 13.13 4.01 21.61
C ASP A 57 13.18 4.55 20.18
N LYS A 58 12.42 5.63 19.91
CA LYS A 58 12.32 6.28 18.59
C LYS A 58 13.12 7.57 18.47
N THR A 59 13.84 7.96 19.49
CA THR A 59 14.52 9.27 19.55
C THR A 59 15.49 9.48 18.38
N LEU A 60 16.06 8.39 17.86
CA LEU A 60 17.06 8.43 16.78
C LEU A 60 16.50 8.24 15.38
N ARG A 61 15.19 8.09 15.20
CA ARG A 61 14.56 7.85 13.89
C ARG A 61 14.92 8.88 12.83
N PHE A 62 15.09 10.15 13.22
CA PHE A 62 15.33 11.28 12.30
C PHE A 62 16.76 11.80 12.35
N THR A 63 17.72 11.02 12.86
CA THR A 63 19.13 11.39 12.84
C THR A 63 19.71 11.24 11.43
N ASP A 64 20.89 11.84 11.19
CA ASP A 64 21.62 11.67 9.94
C ASP A 64 22.22 10.25 9.87
N TRP A 65 21.54 9.36 9.17
CA TRP A 65 21.96 7.99 8.92
C TRP A 65 23.04 7.85 7.85
N ALA A 66 23.33 8.89 7.08
CA ALA A 66 24.40 8.90 6.08
C ALA A 66 25.79 9.14 6.71
N ARG A 67 25.83 9.76 7.89
CA ARG A 67 27.08 10.05 8.59
C ARG A 67 27.84 8.76 8.94
N ARG A 68 29.17 8.81 8.80
CA ARG A 68 30.06 7.71 9.22
C ARG A 68 31.18 8.27 10.11
N PRO A 69 31.60 7.52 11.17
CA PRO A 69 30.99 6.28 11.68
C PRO A 69 29.61 6.55 12.34
N LEU A 70 28.76 5.52 12.41
CA LEU A 70 27.54 5.60 13.22
C LEU A 70 27.90 5.63 14.70
N THR A 71 27.12 6.34 15.49
CA THR A 71 27.26 6.34 16.95
C THR A 71 26.74 5.05 17.55
N ASP A 72 27.23 4.67 18.75
CA ASP A 72 26.77 3.47 19.47
C ASP A 72 25.25 3.47 19.68
N LYS A 73 24.65 4.64 19.95
CA LYS A 73 23.19 4.80 20.08
C LYS A 73 22.46 4.51 18.77
N GLN A 74 23.01 4.93 17.62
CA GLN A 74 22.43 4.61 16.31
C GLN A 74 22.55 3.11 16.00
N ILE A 75 23.68 2.49 16.36
CA ILE A 75 23.86 1.05 16.19
C ILE A 75 22.85 0.28 17.05
N LEU A 76 22.69 0.65 18.33
CA LEU A 76 21.70 0.04 19.22
C LEU A 76 20.27 0.19 18.69
N TYR A 77 19.93 1.37 18.15
CA TYR A 77 18.63 1.59 17.52
C TYR A 77 18.42 0.66 16.32
N ALA A 78 19.40 0.58 15.40
CA ALA A 78 19.31 -0.29 14.23
C ALA A 78 19.19 -1.78 14.60
N VAL A 79 19.89 -2.21 15.65
CA VAL A 79 19.77 -3.59 16.19
C VAL A 79 18.38 -3.80 16.79
N ALA A 80 17.82 -2.83 17.50
CA ALA A 80 16.50 -2.93 18.10
C ALA A 80 15.38 -3.08 17.04
N ASP A 81 15.56 -2.50 15.85
CA ASP A 81 14.59 -2.60 14.74
C ASP A 81 14.50 -4.04 14.17
N VAL A 82 15.45 -4.92 14.44
CA VAL A 82 15.43 -6.30 13.92
C VAL A 82 15.40 -7.38 15.01
N SER A 83 15.90 -7.10 16.23
CA SER A 83 16.08 -8.10 17.27
C SER A 83 14.78 -8.75 17.76
N HIS A 84 13.65 -8.04 17.65
CA HIS A 84 12.33 -8.53 18.06
C HIS A 84 11.52 -9.16 16.93
N LEU A 85 12.03 -9.16 15.68
CA LEU A 85 11.31 -9.75 14.54
C LEU A 85 11.09 -11.25 14.71
N ARG A 86 12.06 -11.98 15.25
CA ARG A 86 11.95 -13.43 15.45
C ARG A 86 10.80 -13.81 16.39
N PRO A 87 10.73 -13.34 17.66
CA PRO A 87 9.59 -13.65 18.53
C PRO A 87 8.25 -13.12 18.00
N ILE A 88 8.24 -12.02 17.23
CA ILE A 88 7.03 -11.54 16.56
C ILE A 88 6.59 -12.54 15.48
N TYR A 89 7.53 -13.00 14.65
CA TYR A 89 7.28 -13.99 13.61
C TYR A 89 6.69 -15.29 14.19
N ASP A 90 7.34 -15.85 15.22
CA ASP A 90 6.90 -17.10 15.83
C ASP A 90 5.44 -16.99 16.34
N LYS A 91 5.11 -15.89 17.03
CA LYS A 91 3.75 -15.66 17.54
C LYS A 91 2.72 -15.39 16.44
N LEU A 92 3.09 -14.69 15.37
CA LEU A 92 2.20 -14.48 14.23
C LEU A 92 1.96 -15.78 13.47
N CYS A 93 2.96 -16.64 13.32
CA CYS A 93 2.79 -17.96 12.70
C CYS A 93 1.77 -18.83 13.49
N ILE A 94 1.91 -18.88 14.81
CA ILE A 94 0.93 -19.60 15.66
C ILE A 94 -0.49 -19.06 15.44
N GLN A 95 -0.66 -17.72 15.43
CA GLN A 95 -1.97 -17.12 15.21
C GLN A 95 -2.53 -17.40 13.81
N LEU A 96 -1.68 -17.40 12.79
CA LEU A 96 -2.08 -17.71 11.41
C LEU A 96 -2.55 -19.15 11.28
N GLU A 97 -1.88 -20.11 11.94
CA GLU A 97 -2.31 -21.52 11.99
C GLU A 97 -3.62 -21.68 12.75
N GLU A 98 -3.74 -21.11 13.96
CA GLU A 98 -4.95 -21.15 14.79
C GLU A 98 -6.18 -20.57 14.07
N ASN A 99 -5.97 -19.58 13.20
CA ASN A 99 -7.04 -18.93 12.43
C ASN A 99 -7.30 -19.57 11.07
N GLY A 100 -6.47 -20.55 10.65
CA GLY A 100 -6.52 -21.15 9.33
C GLY A 100 -6.21 -20.19 8.18
N ARG A 101 -5.40 -19.14 8.45
CA ARG A 101 -5.11 -18.05 7.48
C ARG A 101 -3.69 -18.07 6.95
N ARG A 102 -2.98 -19.18 7.10
CA ARG A 102 -1.60 -19.31 6.63
C ARG A 102 -1.53 -19.10 5.11
N SER A 103 -2.45 -19.69 4.36
CA SER A 103 -2.52 -19.54 2.90
C SER A 103 -2.73 -18.10 2.45
N TRP A 104 -3.42 -17.28 3.24
CA TRP A 104 -3.65 -15.86 2.92
C TRP A 104 -2.35 -15.07 2.92
N ILE A 105 -1.50 -15.30 3.94
CA ILE A 105 -0.21 -14.63 3.98
C ILE A 105 0.75 -15.16 2.92
N ASP A 106 0.65 -16.43 2.54
CA ASP A 106 1.46 -17.00 1.48
C ASP A 106 1.12 -16.36 0.12
N GLU A 107 -0.15 -16.01 -0.15
CA GLU A 107 -0.55 -15.25 -1.33
C GLU A 107 0.03 -13.83 -1.31
N GLU A 108 -0.01 -13.13 -0.17
CA GLU A 108 0.58 -11.79 -0.03
C GLU A 108 2.10 -11.82 -0.23
N MET A 109 2.77 -12.87 0.28
CA MET A 109 4.22 -13.03 0.09
C MET A 109 4.58 -13.30 -1.38
N LYS A 110 3.75 -14.03 -2.14
CA LYS A 110 3.95 -14.20 -3.59
C LYS A 110 3.92 -12.87 -4.33
N ILE A 111 3.01 -11.97 -3.97
CA ILE A 111 2.94 -10.62 -4.55
C ILE A 111 4.20 -9.84 -4.17
N LEU A 112 4.59 -9.86 -2.91
CA LEU A 112 5.73 -9.13 -2.37
C LEU A 112 7.07 -9.64 -2.92
N THR A 113 7.18 -10.93 -3.25
CA THR A 113 8.40 -11.54 -3.82
C THR A 113 8.40 -11.58 -5.35
N SER A 114 7.37 -11.07 -6.02
CA SER A 114 7.36 -10.96 -7.47
C SER A 114 8.19 -9.76 -7.94
N ALA A 115 9.14 -9.98 -8.85
CA ALA A 115 9.95 -8.92 -9.44
C ALA A 115 9.07 -7.87 -10.14
N SER A 116 7.98 -8.31 -10.80
CA SER A 116 7.03 -7.41 -11.47
C SER A 116 6.37 -6.37 -10.55
N THR A 117 6.37 -6.61 -9.21
CA THR A 117 5.88 -5.65 -8.21
C THR A 117 6.77 -4.40 -8.14
N TYR A 118 8.05 -4.53 -8.48
CA TYR A 118 9.10 -3.50 -8.37
C TYR A 118 9.54 -2.96 -9.72
N GLU A 119 9.25 -3.67 -10.79
CA GLU A 119 9.52 -3.22 -12.13
C GLU A 119 8.68 -2.01 -12.47
N SER A 120 9.35 -0.96 -12.88
CA SER A 120 8.75 0.32 -13.26
C SER A 120 9.36 0.80 -14.56
N PRO A 121 9.04 0.15 -15.68
CA PRO A 121 9.63 0.48 -16.96
C PRO A 121 9.37 1.94 -17.31
N PRO A 122 10.40 2.67 -17.81
CA PRO A 122 10.31 4.11 -18.09
C PRO A 122 9.16 4.50 -19.01
N GLU A 123 8.82 3.64 -19.98
CA GLU A 123 7.69 3.83 -20.89
C GLU A 123 6.31 3.85 -20.19
N ASN A 124 6.23 3.39 -18.95
CA ASN A 124 5.02 3.46 -18.12
C ASN A 124 5.00 4.66 -17.16
N ALA A 125 6.07 5.46 -17.12
CA ALA A 125 6.19 6.59 -16.20
C ALA A 125 5.07 7.64 -16.38
N TRP A 126 4.59 7.83 -17.60
CA TRP A 126 3.49 8.75 -17.93
C TRP A 126 2.15 8.37 -17.26
N LYS A 127 1.90 7.09 -16.98
CA LYS A 127 0.66 6.60 -16.34
C LYS A 127 0.48 7.12 -14.92
N ARG A 128 1.55 7.58 -14.27
CA ARG A 128 1.55 8.17 -12.93
C ARG A 128 1.18 9.66 -12.95
N ILE A 129 1.25 10.30 -14.13
CA ILE A 129 0.96 11.71 -14.31
C ILE A 129 -0.55 11.90 -14.42
N LYS A 130 -1.11 12.75 -13.56
CA LYS A 130 -2.56 13.00 -13.56
C LYS A 130 -2.97 13.85 -14.76
N VAL A 131 -3.52 13.20 -15.76
CA VAL A 131 -4.06 13.86 -16.95
C VAL A 131 -5.58 13.68 -16.98
N ARG A 132 -6.31 14.79 -17.13
CA ARG A 132 -7.78 14.75 -17.13
C ARG A 132 -8.37 14.39 -18.48
N ASN A 133 -7.75 14.81 -19.58
CA ASN A 133 -8.23 14.59 -20.93
C ASN A 133 -7.06 14.65 -21.91
N GLY A 134 -6.59 13.52 -22.39
CA GLY A 134 -5.41 13.42 -23.27
C GLY A 134 -5.80 12.91 -24.65
N LYS A 135 -5.63 13.73 -25.69
CA LYS A 135 -5.68 13.25 -27.08
C LYS A 135 -4.53 12.27 -27.32
N PRO A 136 -4.68 11.27 -28.21
CA PRO A 136 -3.61 10.27 -28.45
C PRO A 136 -2.24 10.88 -28.76
N ARG A 137 -2.17 11.93 -29.57
CA ARG A 137 -0.91 12.66 -29.85
C ARG A 137 -0.27 13.26 -28.58
N PHE A 138 -1.09 13.86 -27.71
CA PHE A 138 -0.64 14.41 -26.43
C PHE A 138 -0.05 13.30 -25.54
N LEU A 139 -0.73 12.17 -25.46
CA LEU A 139 -0.28 11.02 -24.66
C LEU A 139 0.99 10.39 -25.22
N ALA A 140 1.15 10.36 -26.55
CA ALA A 140 2.38 9.87 -27.17
C ALA A 140 3.59 10.73 -26.77
N ILE A 141 3.45 12.07 -26.86
CA ILE A 141 4.51 12.99 -26.45
C ILE A 141 4.79 12.89 -24.94
N LEU A 142 3.72 12.85 -24.14
CA LEU A 142 3.84 12.70 -22.68
C LEU A 142 4.57 11.41 -22.30
N ARG A 143 4.29 10.29 -22.98
CA ARG A 143 4.97 9.00 -22.77
C ARG A 143 6.47 9.12 -23.00
N GLU A 144 6.88 9.65 -24.13
CA GLU A 144 8.28 9.74 -24.51
C GLU A 144 9.07 10.70 -23.60
N VAL A 145 8.48 11.87 -23.28
CA VAL A 145 9.14 12.84 -22.41
C VAL A 145 9.17 12.36 -20.95
N ALA A 146 8.14 11.67 -20.48
CA ALA A 146 8.13 11.05 -19.15
C ALA A 146 9.14 9.91 -19.04
N ALA A 147 9.27 9.07 -20.09
CA ALA A 147 10.25 8.01 -20.15
C ALA A 147 11.69 8.58 -20.13
N TRP A 148 11.95 9.62 -20.92
CA TRP A 148 13.22 10.32 -20.88
C TRP A 148 13.53 10.86 -19.47
N ARG A 149 12.56 11.52 -18.82
CA ARG A 149 12.76 12.05 -17.45
C ARG A 149 13.09 10.96 -16.45
N GLU A 150 12.43 9.80 -16.54
CA GLU A 150 12.68 8.67 -15.64
C GLU A 150 14.10 8.14 -15.82
N LEU A 151 14.55 7.92 -17.07
CA LEU A 151 15.91 7.47 -17.38
C LEU A 151 16.96 8.48 -16.90
N GLU A 152 16.73 9.77 -17.11
CA GLU A 152 17.67 10.83 -16.69
C GLU A 152 17.74 10.96 -15.17
N ALA A 153 16.60 10.77 -14.46
CA ALA A 153 16.56 10.74 -13.01
C ALA A 153 17.36 9.56 -12.44
N GLN A 154 17.18 8.37 -13.03
CA GLN A 154 17.93 7.16 -12.67
C GLN A 154 19.43 7.35 -12.95
N ARG A 155 19.79 7.86 -14.12
CA ARG A 155 21.19 8.09 -14.50
C ARG A 155 21.91 9.05 -13.55
N ARG A 156 21.20 10.07 -13.04
CA ARG A 156 21.78 11.07 -12.11
C ARG A 156 21.60 10.73 -10.65
N ASP A 157 20.87 9.67 -10.33
CA ASP A 157 20.49 9.30 -8.97
C ASP A 157 19.84 10.47 -8.20
N VAL A 158 18.84 11.10 -8.82
CA VAL A 158 18.09 12.20 -8.22
C VAL A 158 16.59 12.02 -8.39
N PRO A 159 15.77 12.58 -7.49
CA PRO A 159 14.32 12.59 -7.65
C PRO A 159 13.92 13.24 -8.99
N ARG A 160 12.97 12.62 -9.71
CA ARG A 160 12.53 13.05 -11.05
C ARG A 160 12.07 14.50 -11.12
N ASN A 161 11.53 15.08 -10.04
CA ASN A 161 11.13 16.48 -9.98
C ASN A 161 12.34 17.46 -9.95
N ARG A 162 13.54 16.97 -9.67
CA ARG A 162 14.79 17.76 -9.83
C ARG A 162 15.28 17.79 -11.27
N ILE A 163 14.86 16.83 -12.09
CA ILE A 163 15.13 16.84 -13.53
C ILE A 163 14.18 17.84 -14.20
N VAL A 164 12.89 17.55 -14.20
CA VAL A 164 11.81 18.40 -14.74
C VAL A 164 10.54 18.16 -13.94
N ARG A 165 9.82 19.20 -13.57
CA ARG A 165 8.57 19.12 -12.84
C ARG A 165 7.46 18.53 -13.69
N GLU A 166 6.48 17.92 -13.04
CA GLU A 166 5.37 17.22 -13.72
C GLU A 166 4.51 18.17 -14.57
N GLU A 167 4.31 19.40 -14.10
CA GLU A 167 3.58 20.44 -14.83
C GLU A 167 4.25 20.78 -16.17
N ALA A 168 5.58 20.85 -16.19
CA ALA A 168 6.32 21.12 -17.42
C ALA A 168 6.18 19.97 -18.43
N LEU A 169 6.12 18.71 -18.00
CA LEU A 169 5.89 17.59 -18.92
C LEU A 169 4.53 17.67 -19.59
N THR A 170 3.50 18.05 -18.85
CA THR A 170 2.15 18.21 -19.41
C THR A 170 2.06 19.39 -20.37
N GLU A 171 2.77 20.49 -20.11
CA GLU A 171 2.85 21.63 -21.02
C GLU A 171 3.67 21.30 -22.28
N ILE A 172 4.81 20.61 -22.16
CA ILE A 172 5.58 20.10 -23.31
C ILE A 172 4.69 19.23 -24.19
N ALA A 173 3.94 18.30 -23.59
CA ALA A 173 3.05 17.44 -24.35
C ALA A 173 1.89 18.19 -25.03
N ALA A 174 1.41 19.28 -24.44
CA ALA A 174 0.36 20.11 -25.00
C ALA A 174 0.86 20.99 -26.16
N HIS A 175 2.02 21.61 -26.04
CA HIS A 175 2.55 22.55 -27.03
C HIS A 175 3.40 21.87 -28.11
N ALA A 176 3.96 20.67 -27.80
CA ALA A 176 4.84 19.92 -28.71
C ALA A 176 5.97 20.79 -29.32
N PRO A 177 6.84 21.41 -28.48
CA PRO A 177 7.88 22.32 -28.95
C PRO A 177 8.81 21.63 -29.93
N SER A 178 9.15 22.33 -31.04
CA SER A 178 10.01 21.84 -32.12
C SER A 178 11.43 22.40 -32.05
N ASN A 179 11.65 23.49 -31.30
CA ASN A 179 12.91 24.19 -31.17
C ASN A 179 13.13 24.73 -29.75
N VAL A 180 14.33 25.26 -29.51
CA VAL A 180 14.76 25.76 -28.20
C VAL A 180 13.88 26.93 -27.72
N ASP A 181 13.51 27.84 -28.61
CA ASP A 181 12.73 29.03 -28.26
C ASP A 181 11.31 28.66 -27.82
N GLU A 182 10.70 27.71 -28.50
CA GLU A 182 9.40 27.15 -28.10
C GLU A 182 9.47 26.39 -26.76
N LEU A 183 10.54 25.62 -26.56
CA LEU A 183 10.74 24.87 -25.30
C LEU A 183 10.98 25.85 -24.12
N ALA A 184 11.72 26.94 -24.33
CA ALA A 184 11.98 27.96 -23.30
C ALA A 184 10.71 28.72 -22.86
N ARG A 185 9.62 28.73 -23.68
CA ARG A 185 8.33 29.33 -23.33
C ARG A 185 7.48 28.45 -22.43
N VAL A 186 7.83 27.16 -22.31
CA VAL A 186 7.13 26.22 -21.41
C VAL A 186 7.38 26.62 -19.97
N ARG A 187 6.32 26.70 -19.18
CA ARG A 187 6.43 27.05 -17.76
C ARG A 187 7.34 26.08 -17.01
N ALA A 188 8.17 26.61 -16.13
CA ALA A 188 9.16 25.88 -15.34
C ALA A 188 10.32 25.26 -16.17
N ILE A 189 10.47 25.61 -17.44
CA ILE A 189 11.66 25.36 -18.24
C ILE A 189 12.44 26.69 -18.32
N SER A 190 13.68 26.71 -17.83
CA SER A 190 14.54 27.89 -17.95
C SER A 190 15.23 27.92 -19.32
N GLN A 191 15.59 29.12 -19.79
CA GLN A 191 16.35 29.29 -21.02
C GLN A 191 17.63 28.42 -21.04
N LYS A 192 18.38 28.43 -19.93
CA LYS A 192 19.58 27.61 -19.75
C LYS A 192 19.32 26.12 -19.89
N LEU A 193 18.14 25.60 -19.39
CA LEU A 193 17.77 24.20 -19.53
C LEU A 193 17.43 23.90 -21.00
N ALA A 194 16.67 24.78 -21.67
CA ALA A 194 16.25 24.60 -23.05
C ALA A 194 17.44 24.56 -24.03
N GLU A 195 18.44 25.41 -23.82
CA GLU A 195 19.68 25.48 -24.60
C GLU A 195 20.66 24.33 -24.30
N GLY A 196 20.52 23.68 -23.14
CA GLY A 196 21.42 22.63 -22.69
C GLY A 196 21.13 21.25 -23.26
N ALA A 197 21.97 20.28 -22.86
CA ALA A 197 21.82 18.88 -23.26
C ALA A 197 20.45 18.28 -22.88
N MET A 198 19.84 18.73 -21.77
CA MET A 198 18.49 18.26 -21.38
C MET A 198 17.41 18.79 -22.32
N GLY A 199 17.51 20.06 -22.75
CA GLY A 199 16.59 20.64 -23.75
C GLY A 199 16.69 19.91 -25.08
N THR A 200 17.89 19.63 -25.56
CA THR A 200 18.13 18.84 -26.78
C THR A 200 17.48 17.41 -26.64
N ALA A 201 17.62 16.77 -25.49
CA ALA A 201 17.03 15.46 -25.26
C ALA A 201 15.49 15.51 -25.19
N ILE A 202 14.89 16.54 -24.58
CA ILE A 202 13.45 16.77 -24.58
C ILE A 202 12.93 16.95 -26.01
N LEU A 203 13.57 17.80 -26.81
CA LEU A 203 13.17 18.05 -28.21
C LEU A 203 13.28 16.77 -29.06
N LYS A 204 14.31 15.96 -28.84
CA LYS A 204 14.42 14.64 -29.47
C LYS A 204 13.28 13.70 -29.09
N ALA A 205 12.90 13.65 -27.81
CA ALA A 205 11.78 12.83 -27.34
C ALA A 205 10.44 13.28 -27.94
N VAL A 206 10.23 14.61 -28.03
CA VAL A 206 9.05 15.17 -28.71
C VAL A 206 9.03 14.81 -30.20
N ALA A 207 10.15 15.00 -30.89
CA ALA A 207 10.26 14.65 -32.32
C ALA A 207 10.03 13.17 -32.55
N HIS A 208 10.63 12.30 -31.72
CA HIS A 208 10.41 10.84 -31.79
C HIS A 208 8.94 10.49 -31.62
N ALA A 209 8.26 11.05 -30.62
CA ALA A 209 6.82 10.82 -30.42
C ALA A 209 5.98 11.14 -31.65
N LEU A 210 6.37 12.19 -32.40
CA LEU A 210 5.66 12.64 -33.59
C LEU A 210 5.94 11.81 -34.85
N THR A 211 7.03 11.02 -34.86
CA THR A 211 7.34 10.07 -35.96
C THR A 211 6.67 8.71 -35.79
N LEU A 212 6.15 8.41 -34.59
CA LEU A 212 5.47 7.13 -34.35
C LEU A 212 4.19 7.00 -35.19
N ASP A 213 3.90 5.78 -35.61
CA ASP A 213 2.59 5.48 -36.21
C ASP A 213 1.45 5.77 -35.21
N LYS A 214 0.35 6.29 -35.73
CA LYS A 214 -0.81 6.66 -34.88
C LYS A 214 -1.40 5.45 -34.13
N SER A 215 -1.24 4.24 -34.66
CA SER A 215 -1.65 3.00 -33.98
C SER A 215 -0.84 2.70 -32.71
N CYS A 216 0.37 3.27 -32.62
CA CYS A 216 1.25 3.14 -31.46
C CYS A 216 0.98 4.20 -30.37
N TYR A 217 0.07 5.13 -30.61
CA TYR A 217 -0.26 6.17 -29.65
C TYR A 217 -1.02 5.58 -28.46
N PRO A 218 -0.64 5.94 -27.22
CA PRO A 218 -1.39 5.49 -26.08
C PRO A 218 -2.83 6.05 -26.10
N SER A 219 -3.76 5.23 -25.64
CA SER A 219 -5.10 5.70 -25.26
C SER A 219 -5.18 5.88 -23.76
N MET A 220 -5.99 6.81 -23.30
CA MET A 220 -6.38 6.84 -21.89
C MET A 220 -7.07 5.51 -21.57
N PRO A 221 -6.79 4.92 -20.39
CA PRO A 221 -7.62 3.83 -19.92
C PRO A 221 -9.08 4.26 -20.03
N GLU A 222 -9.89 3.40 -20.60
CA GLU A 222 -11.32 3.64 -20.72
C GLU A 222 -11.87 4.06 -19.35
N ARG A 223 -12.41 5.26 -19.28
CA ARG A 223 -12.95 5.74 -18.02
C ARG A 223 -14.16 4.87 -17.76
N LEU A 224 -14.06 3.96 -16.80
CA LEU A 224 -15.19 3.14 -16.39
C LEU A 224 -16.38 4.07 -16.25
N GLU A 225 -17.36 3.96 -17.15
CA GLU A 225 -18.61 4.69 -17.02
C GLU A 225 -19.18 4.34 -15.65
N LYS A 226 -19.48 5.37 -14.86
CA LYS A 226 -20.10 5.14 -13.56
C LYS A 226 -21.59 4.89 -13.80
N PRO A 227 -22.06 3.65 -13.66
CA PRO A 227 -23.48 3.35 -13.86
C PRO A 227 -24.36 4.23 -12.96
N VAL A 228 -25.55 4.53 -13.43
CA VAL A 228 -26.56 5.22 -12.61
C VAL A 228 -26.83 4.38 -11.36
N GLY A 229 -26.82 5.01 -10.17
CA GLY A 229 -26.97 4.29 -8.90
C GLY A 229 -25.68 3.73 -8.31
N MET A 230 -24.53 3.90 -8.97
CA MET A 230 -23.25 3.38 -8.46
C MET A 230 -22.84 3.98 -7.11
N ALA A 231 -23.11 5.26 -6.85
CA ALA A 231 -22.67 5.89 -5.60
C ALA A 231 -23.35 5.28 -4.35
N PRO A 232 -24.67 5.10 -4.27
CA PRO A 232 -25.31 4.38 -3.17
C PRO A 232 -24.83 2.93 -3.04
N PHE A 233 -24.63 2.22 -4.15
CA PHE A 233 -24.12 0.85 -4.14
C PHE A 233 -22.69 0.79 -3.58
N MET A 234 -21.83 1.75 -3.95
CA MET A 234 -20.48 1.89 -3.36
C MET A 234 -20.53 2.08 -1.85
N ASP A 235 -21.49 2.85 -1.34
CA ASP A 235 -21.60 3.06 0.10
C ASP A 235 -22.08 1.80 0.82
N LEU A 236 -22.99 1.02 0.25
CA LEU A 236 -23.34 -0.31 0.77
C LEU A 236 -22.13 -1.26 0.78
N LEU A 237 -21.33 -1.29 -0.29
CA LEU A 237 -20.10 -2.10 -0.33
C LEU A 237 -19.10 -1.70 0.75
N LYS A 238 -18.89 -0.40 0.99
CA LYS A 238 -18.01 0.10 2.06
C LYS A 238 -18.51 -0.30 3.45
N VAL A 239 -19.82 -0.17 3.70
CA VAL A 239 -20.45 -0.57 4.97
C VAL A 239 -20.27 -2.07 5.18
N MET A 240 -20.55 -2.87 4.17
CA MET A 240 -20.41 -4.32 4.22
C MET A 240 -18.96 -4.76 4.41
N LEU A 241 -18.01 -4.14 3.71
CA LEU A 241 -16.57 -4.39 3.88
C LEU A 241 -16.14 -4.10 5.32
N LYS A 242 -16.53 -2.93 5.86
CA LYS A 242 -16.20 -2.54 7.23
C LYS A 242 -16.75 -3.56 8.23
N MET A 243 -18.03 -3.91 8.12
CA MET A 243 -18.67 -4.93 8.94
C MET A 243 -17.91 -6.26 8.89
N ARG A 244 -17.59 -6.76 7.69
CA ARG A 244 -16.88 -8.05 7.52
C ARG A 244 -15.48 -8.00 8.12
N CYS A 245 -14.77 -6.91 7.95
CA CYS A 245 -13.43 -6.72 8.55
C CYS A 245 -13.49 -6.63 10.09
N GLU A 246 -14.50 -5.98 10.66
CA GLU A 246 -14.73 -5.95 12.11
C GLU A 246 -15.06 -7.35 12.67
N GLN A 247 -15.90 -8.12 11.97
CA GLN A 247 -16.26 -9.48 12.35
C GLN A 247 -15.07 -10.43 12.32
N THR A 248 -14.22 -10.33 11.32
CA THR A 248 -13.09 -11.24 11.10
C THR A 248 -11.78 -10.75 11.69
N GLY A 249 -11.69 -9.47 12.03
CA GLY A 249 -10.50 -8.82 12.55
C GLY A 249 -9.43 -8.54 11.49
N VAL A 250 -9.71 -8.74 10.19
CA VAL A 250 -8.77 -8.46 9.11
C VAL A 250 -8.72 -6.96 8.81
N ALA A 251 -7.54 -6.44 8.51
CA ALA A 251 -7.38 -5.04 8.14
C ALA A 251 -8.08 -4.70 6.82
N GLN A 252 -8.89 -3.65 6.83
CA GLN A 252 -9.73 -3.29 5.68
C GLN A 252 -8.92 -2.98 4.42
N LYS A 253 -7.79 -2.28 4.56
CA LYS A 253 -6.92 -1.93 3.42
C LYS A 253 -6.32 -3.15 2.72
N LEU A 254 -6.15 -4.26 3.45
CA LEU A 254 -5.62 -5.49 2.88
C LEU A 254 -6.67 -6.21 2.05
N VAL A 255 -7.94 -6.11 2.43
CA VAL A 255 -9.06 -6.74 1.70
C VAL A 255 -9.39 -5.96 0.43
N ALA A 256 -9.67 -4.65 0.56
CA ALA A 256 -10.03 -3.81 -0.57
C ALA A 256 -9.68 -2.34 -0.34
N THR A 257 -9.24 -1.68 -1.39
CA THR A 257 -9.18 -0.22 -1.49
C THR A 257 -10.47 0.34 -2.08
N VAL A 258 -10.67 1.65 -1.96
CA VAL A 258 -11.82 2.33 -2.63
C VAL A 258 -11.77 2.11 -4.15
N GLY A 259 -10.57 2.12 -4.74
CA GLY A 259 -10.41 1.86 -6.17
C GLY A 259 -10.76 0.42 -6.58
N ASP A 260 -10.54 -0.57 -5.69
CA ASP A 260 -10.96 -1.95 -5.93
C ASP A 260 -12.49 -2.06 -5.93
N LEU A 261 -13.15 -1.40 -4.97
CA LEU A 261 -14.60 -1.35 -4.91
C LEU A 261 -15.20 -0.61 -6.12
N GLU A 262 -14.58 0.51 -6.57
CA GLU A 262 -15.01 1.24 -7.76
C GLU A 262 -14.91 0.37 -9.02
N ARG A 263 -13.81 -0.35 -9.21
CA ARG A 263 -13.66 -1.28 -10.33
C ARG A 263 -14.69 -2.40 -10.29
N PHE A 264 -14.91 -2.99 -9.13
CA PHE A 264 -15.92 -4.02 -8.93
C PHE A 264 -17.33 -3.50 -9.22
N ALA A 265 -17.70 -2.35 -8.68
CA ALA A 265 -19.03 -1.75 -8.90
C ALA A 265 -19.28 -1.37 -10.37
N ALA A 266 -18.22 -1.01 -11.10
CA ALA A 266 -18.28 -0.75 -12.53
C ALA A 266 -18.30 -2.02 -13.41
N GLY A 267 -18.31 -3.21 -12.81
CA GLY A 267 -18.40 -4.48 -13.54
C GLY A 267 -17.07 -5.07 -14.01
N ASN A 268 -15.94 -4.61 -13.49
CA ASN A 268 -14.65 -5.19 -13.84
C ASN A 268 -14.46 -6.55 -13.17
N GLU A 269 -14.51 -7.61 -13.97
CA GLU A 269 -14.38 -9.00 -13.51
C GLU A 269 -12.95 -9.35 -13.07
N ASN A 270 -11.95 -8.60 -13.53
CA ASN A 270 -10.54 -8.77 -13.13
C ASN A 270 -10.20 -8.03 -11.83
N SER A 271 -11.18 -7.80 -10.97
CA SER A 271 -10.95 -7.19 -9.66
C SER A 271 -10.21 -8.15 -8.73
N SER A 272 -9.20 -7.66 -8.01
CA SER A 272 -8.50 -8.41 -6.96
C SER A 272 -9.43 -8.95 -5.88
N LEU A 273 -10.63 -8.36 -5.74
CA LEU A 273 -11.69 -8.82 -4.84
C LEU A 273 -12.24 -10.18 -5.20
N LEU A 274 -12.14 -10.59 -6.46
CA LEU A 274 -12.72 -11.82 -6.98
C LEU A 274 -11.69 -12.96 -7.11
N SER A 275 -10.55 -12.85 -6.44
CA SER A 275 -9.50 -13.85 -6.48
C SER A 275 -8.96 -14.17 -5.08
N GLY A 276 -8.46 -15.41 -4.91
CA GLY A 276 -7.82 -15.90 -3.70
C GLY A 276 -8.66 -15.70 -2.44
N TRP A 277 -8.02 -15.52 -1.32
CA TRP A 277 -8.66 -15.37 -0.01
C TRP A 277 -9.57 -14.14 0.10
N ARG A 278 -9.33 -13.09 -0.72
CA ARG A 278 -10.21 -11.90 -0.73
C ARG A 278 -11.58 -12.22 -1.25
N ARG A 279 -11.67 -13.12 -2.23
CA ARG A 279 -12.93 -13.60 -2.75
C ARG A 279 -13.73 -14.34 -1.68
N GLU A 280 -13.10 -15.27 -0.97
CA GLU A 280 -13.70 -16.03 0.13
C GLU A 280 -14.18 -15.13 1.27
N LEU A 281 -13.36 -14.13 1.63
CA LEU A 281 -13.67 -13.24 2.74
C LEU A 281 -14.78 -12.25 2.41
N PHE A 282 -14.76 -11.66 1.23
CA PHE A 282 -15.62 -10.53 0.88
C PHE A 282 -16.17 -10.58 -0.56
N GLY A 283 -15.41 -11.08 -1.54
CA GLY A 283 -15.77 -11.00 -2.96
C GLY A 283 -17.09 -11.69 -3.30
N ASP A 284 -17.28 -12.93 -2.83
CA ASP A 284 -18.52 -13.68 -3.06
C ASP A 284 -19.74 -13.01 -2.38
N LEU A 285 -19.53 -12.40 -1.21
CA LEU A 285 -20.57 -11.63 -0.54
C LEU A 285 -20.90 -10.33 -1.29
N ALA A 286 -19.89 -9.68 -1.86
CA ALA A 286 -20.08 -8.48 -2.68
C ALA A 286 -20.84 -8.79 -3.98
N LEU A 287 -20.55 -9.94 -4.61
CA LEU A 287 -21.33 -10.43 -5.76
C LEU A 287 -22.77 -10.70 -5.37
N ALA A 288 -23.02 -11.40 -4.25
CA ALA A 288 -24.36 -11.68 -3.78
C ALA A 288 -25.16 -10.39 -3.48
N LEU A 289 -24.50 -9.33 -2.95
CA LEU A 289 -25.14 -8.04 -2.77
C LEU A 289 -25.49 -7.38 -4.11
N LYS A 290 -24.57 -7.43 -5.08
CA LYS A 290 -24.78 -6.88 -6.44
C LYS A 290 -25.96 -7.56 -7.15
N ASP A 291 -26.10 -8.88 -6.97
CA ASP A 291 -27.11 -9.71 -7.60
C ASP A 291 -28.45 -9.70 -6.84
N GLY A 292 -28.54 -8.98 -5.70
CA GLY A 292 -29.74 -8.93 -4.89
C GLY A 292 -30.01 -10.20 -4.06
N ARG A 293 -29.05 -11.11 -3.98
CA ARG A 293 -29.13 -12.36 -3.19
C ARG A 293 -28.90 -12.17 -1.70
N VAL A 294 -28.39 -11.01 -1.31
CA VAL A 294 -28.28 -10.59 0.09
C VAL A 294 -28.75 -9.15 0.25
N ALA A 295 -29.24 -8.82 1.43
CA ALA A 295 -29.58 -7.47 1.85
C ALA A 295 -28.85 -7.10 3.13
N LEU A 296 -28.65 -5.80 3.39
CA LEU A 296 -28.13 -5.30 4.65
C LEU A 296 -29.27 -4.76 5.52
N THR A 297 -29.23 -5.09 6.80
CA THR A 297 -30.16 -4.58 7.80
C THR A 297 -29.42 -4.16 9.07
N VAL A 298 -30.13 -3.47 9.95
CA VAL A 298 -29.66 -3.13 11.31
C VAL A 298 -30.44 -3.94 12.31
N LEU A 299 -29.77 -4.77 13.09
CA LEU A 299 -30.37 -5.52 14.20
C LEU A 299 -29.57 -5.24 15.46
N ASN A 300 -30.24 -4.79 16.52
CA ASN A 300 -29.61 -4.42 17.80
C ASN A 300 -28.43 -3.44 17.64
N GLY A 301 -28.55 -2.47 16.73
CA GLY A 301 -27.51 -1.46 16.45
C GLY A 301 -26.32 -1.96 15.62
N HIS A 302 -26.35 -3.19 15.13
CA HIS A 302 -25.30 -3.79 14.30
C HIS A 302 -25.78 -4.08 12.88
N ILE A 303 -24.91 -3.84 11.91
CA ILE A 303 -25.17 -4.24 10.51
C ILE A 303 -25.13 -5.76 10.41
N GLN A 304 -26.12 -6.31 9.75
CA GLN A 304 -26.21 -7.74 9.46
C GLN A 304 -26.56 -7.98 7.99
N VAL A 305 -26.12 -9.12 7.48
CA VAL A 305 -26.46 -9.61 6.14
C VAL A 305 -27.65 -10.54 6.26
N ILE A 306 -28.70 -10.26 5.51
CA ILE A 306 -29.88 -11.14 5.39
C ILE A 306 -29.80 -11.84 4.04
N PRO A 307 -29.68 -13.17 4.00
CA PRO A 307 -29.75 -13.93 2.77
C PRO A 307 -31.17 -13.87 2.21
N GLN A 308 -31.29 -13.78 0.89
CA GLN A 308 -32.56 -13.80 0.16
C GLN A 308 -32.84 -15.17 -0.45
N ASP A 309 -31.84 -16.06 -0.47
CA ASP A 309 -31.90 -17.45 -0.92
C ASP A 309 -31.06 -18.37 -0.03
N GLU A 310 -31.25 -19.69 -0.16
CA GLU A 310 -30.54 -20.69 0.64
C GLU A 310 -29.05 -20.74 0.38
N GLU A 311 -28.61 -20.46 -0.86
CA GLU A 311 -27.21 -20.46 -1.25
C GLU A 311 -26.46 -19.29 -0.61
N ALA A 312 -27.10 -18.13 -0.54
CA ALA A 312 -26.56 -16.93 0.10
C ALA A 312 -26.47 -17.04 1.63
N ALA A 313 -27.19 -17.97 2.26
CA ALA A 313 -27.16 -18.18 3.71
C ALA A 313 -25.74 -18.53 4.21
N THR A 314 -24.96 -19.28 3.43
CA THR A 314 -23.58 -19.63 3.76
C THR A 314 -22.64 -18.43 3.75
N LEU A 315 -22.88 -17.47 2.85
CA LEU A 315 -22.09 -16.25 2.71
C LEU A 315 -22.33 -15.24 3.84
N ALA A 316 -23.52 -15.30 4.46
CA ALA A 316 -23.87 -14.44 5.58
C ALA A 316 -23.05 -14.76 6.85
N ILE A 317 -22.56 -15.99 6.99
CA ILE A 317 -21.76 -16.42 8.12
C ILE A 317 -20.32 -15.89 7.97
N PRO A 318 -19.83 -15.07 8.92
CA PRO A 318 -18.45 -14.58 8.82
C PRO A 318 -17.45 -15.72 9.09
N PRO A 319 -16.30 -15.74 8.40
CA PRO A 319 -15.20 -16.62 8.76
C PRO A 319 -14.78 -16.41 10.22
N ARG A 320 -14.29 -17.45 10.88
CA ARG A 320 -13.95 -17.42 12.32
C ARG A 320 -13.03 -16.22 12.64
N ARG A 321 -13.41 -15.49 13.69
CA ARG A 321 -12.58 -14.41 14.23
C ARG A 321 -11.34 -14.98 14.92
N PRO A 322 -10.15 -14.37 14.73
CA PRO A 322 -8.98 -14.75 15.51
C PRO A 322 -9.26 -14.65 17.00
N ARG A 323 -8.85 -15.66 17.78
CA ARG A 323 -8.85 -15.55 19.24
C ARG A 323 -7.91 -14.42 19.62
N ARG A 324 -8.42 -13.37 20.29
CA ARG A 324 -7.56 -12.32 20.85
C ARG A 324 -6.58 -13.00 21.81
N PRO A 325 -5.28 -12.70 21.74
CA PRO A 325 -4.35 -13.18 22.76
C PRO A 325 -4.88 -12.77 24.13
N ARG A 326 -4.96 -13.72 25.05
CA ARG A 326 -5.35 -13.45 26.44
C ARG A 326 -4.42 -12.35 26.95
N ARG A 327 -5.00 -11.23 27.35
CA ARG A 327 -4.28 -10.20 28.10
C ARG A 327 -3.77 -10.90 29.34
N ASN A 328 -2.42 -11.09 29.46
CA ASN A 328 -1.85 -11.55 30.70
C ASN A 328 -2.19 -10.50 31.76
N SER A 329 -3.18 -10.81 32.57
CA SER A 329 -3.44 -10.14 33.82
C SER A 329 -2.42 -10.64 34.84
N ASN A 330 -1.13 -10.33 34.60
CA ASN A 330 -0.19 -10.35 35.70
C ASN A 330 -0.56 -9.18 36.59
N GLY A 331 -1.27 -9.51 37.64
CA GLY A 331 -1.63 -8.62 38.70
C GLY A 331 -0.39 -7.92 39.26
N ASN A 332 -0.36 -6.63 39.08
CA ASN A 332 0.42 -5.75 39.91
C ASN A 332 -0.36 -5.66 41.24
N SER A 333 -0.18 -6.67 42.11
CA SER A 333 -0.50 -6.54 43.52
C SER A 333 0.45 -5.46 44.08
N LYS A 334 -0.05 -4.25 44.23
CA LYS A 334 0.59 -3.23 45.07
C LYS A 334 0.86 -3.87 46.44
N PRO A 335 2.06 -3.71 47.01
CA PRO A 335 2.27 -4.02 48.42
C PRO A 335 1.35 -3.13 49.26
N ALA A 336 0.63 -3.75 50.17
CA ALA A 336 -0.16 -3.01 51.17
C ALA A 336 0.76 -2.06 51.92
N ALA A 337 0.41 -0.77 51.95
CA ALA A 337 1.00 0.18 52.81
C ALA A 337 0.72 -0.25 54.26
N GLN A 338 1.76 -0.45 55.05
CA GLN A 338 1.67 -0.59 56.48
C GLN A 338 1.20 0.76 57.03
N GLU A 339 0.03 0.76 57.66
CA GLU A 339 -0.42 1.88 58.50
C GLU A 339 0.51 1.92 59.72
N GLU A 340 1.36 2.94 59.79
CA GLU A 340 2.02 3.34 61.02
C GLU A 340 0.97 4.06 61.90
N SER A 341 0.73 3.46 63.07
CA SER A 341 -0.06 4.05 64.15
C SER A 341 0.66 5.28 64.71
N PRO A 342 -0.06 6.38 65.08
CA PRO A 342 0.57 7.54 65.66
C PRO A 342 0.96 7.27 67.13
N PRO A 343 2.05 7.87 67.62
CA PRO A 343 2.45 7.71 69.02
C PRO A 343 1.50 8.47 69.93
N SER A 344 1.06 7.80 71.00
CA SER A 344 0.31 8.36 72.10
C SER A 344 1.13 9.42 72.82
N ALA A 345 0.52 10.57 73.05
CA ALA A 345 1.01 11.56 73.98
C ALA A 345 0.75 11.12 75.45
N GLU A 346 1.78 11.07 76.20
CA GLU A 346 1.72 11.19 77.71
C GLU A 346 2.90 12.03 78.17
N ASP A 347 2.53 13.05 78.97
CA ASP A 347 3.29 13.91 79.88
C ASP A 347 4.32 14.91 79.35
#